data_32d9b302c32f665aa2d4b749966d06cc
#
_entry.id   32d9b302c32f665aa2d4b749966d06cc
#
_cell.length_a   1.000
_cell.length_b   1.000
_cell.length_c   1.000
_cell.angle_alpha   90.00
_cell.angle_beta   90.00
_cell.angle_gamma   90.00
#
_symmetry.space_group_name_H-M   'P 1'
#
loop_
_entity.id
_entity.type
_entity.pdbx_description
1 polymer ?
#
loop_
_entity_poly.entity_id
_entity_poly.type
_entity_poly.pdbx_seq_one_letter_code
_entity_poly.pdbx_strand_id
1 'polypeptide(L)'
;VVYATLAVLNEALRIKYSQTGDIKYQNFKGAKFQLLWEDLLNLRQNKGLPGHAEMEGKTLFFKANTGPSGHGSPFAAGAALALKYAGASEVKVFAFEGEGGFTTGASHETINSAWGLGLGNLVYFLDWNDFGIDDRPFSSIMYGTPNDWFGSHGWHVEGAEDGEDWDQLVQAYHKLLVENADPNIPKVIFSKTRKGRGYHVYDNKSHGAAHSRNSELFWKTKEDFSNKYNIDFQGFGDTAANTWEGQVDQAKSMFETVFS
;
A
#
# COMPACT_ATOMS: atom_id res chain seq x y z
N VAL A 1 1.67 3.93 -3.41
CA VAL A 1 1.21 3.88 -2.01
C VAL A 1 2.38 3.55 -1.10
N VAL A 2 2.99 2.35 -1.19
CA VAL A 2 4.02 1.87 -0.25
C VAL A 2 5.15 2.87 -0.02
N TYR A 3 5.83 3.29 -1.07
CA TYR A 3 6.98 4.19 -0.93
C TYR A 3 6.61 5.54 -0.35
N ALA A 4 5.51 6.14 -0.81
CA ALA A 4 5.06 7.43 -0.28
C ALA A 4 4.72 7.35 1.21
N THR A 5 4.00 6.30 1.65
CA THR A 5 3.66 6.09 3.06
C THR A 5 4.91 5.90 3.92
N LEU A 6 5.88 5.10 3.46
CA LEU A 6 7.14 4.89 4.18
C LEU A 6 7.98 6.18 4.23
N ALA A 7 8.01 6.97 3.15
CA ALA A 7 8.72 8.24 3.14
C ALA A 7 8.13 9.22 4.17
N VAL A 8 6.82 9.39 4.21
CA VAL A 8 6.14 10.25 5.20
C VAL A 8 6.44 9.79 6.63
N LEU A 9 6.31 8.50 6.92
CA LEU A 9 6.60 7.95 8.24
C LEU A 9 8.06 8.19 8.64
N ASN A 10 9.00 7.89 7.75
CA ASN A 10 10.43 8.03 8.05
C ASN A 10 10.84 9.51 8.17
N GLU A 11 10.21 10.42 7.42
CA GLU A 11 10.42 11.87 7.61
C GLU A 11 9.97 12.32 8.99
N ALA A 12 8.79 11.94 9.42
CA ALA A 12 8.32 12.24 10.76
C ALA A 12 9.28 11.71 11.83
N LEU A 13 9.79 10.49 11.67
CA LEU A 13 10.78 9.89 12.57
C LEU A 13 12.12 10.66 12.53
N ARG A 14 12.60 11.04 11.34
CA ARG A 14 13.84 11.83 11.17
C ARG A 14 13.77 13.16 11.89
N ILE A 15 12.68 13.87 11.71
CA ILE A 15 12.45 15.16 12.36
C ILE A 15 12.35 15.00 13.88
N LYS A 16 11.59 14.00 14.33
CA LYS A 16 11.46 13.73 15.76
C LYS A 16 12.79 13.35 16.40
N TYR A 17 13.62 12.58 15.71
CA TYR A 17 14.98 12.28 16.15
C TYR A 17 15.84 13.55 16.25
N SER A 18 15.78 14.44 15.24
CA SER A 18 16.56 15.68 15.26
C SER A 18 16.17 16.63 16.40
N GLN A 19 14.90 16.60 16.78
CA GLN A 19 14.38 17.43 17.89
C GLN A 19 14.71 16.85 19.28
N THR A 20 14.76 15.53 19.42
CA THR A 20 14.84 14.88 20.74
C THR A 20 16.15 14.16 21.03
N GLY A 21 16.89 13.78 19.98
CA GLY A 21 18.05 12.89 20.09
C GLY A 21 17.71 11.44 20.53
N ASP A 22 16.43 11.10 20.64
CA ASP A 22 16.00 9.80 21.16
C ASP A 22 16.10 8.72 20.06
N ILE A 23 16.95 7.73 20.29
CA ILE A 23 17.27 6.66 19.34
C ILE A 23 16.06 5.81 18.92
N LYS A 24 14.96 5.82 19.70
CA LYS A 24 13.72 5.10 19.33
C LYS A 24 13.10 5.63 18.04
N TYR A 25 13.44 6.85 17.63
CA TYR A 25 12.99 7.45 16.38
C TYR A 25 13.92 7.16 15.19
N GLN A 26 14.99 6.42 15.39
CA GLN A 26 15.83 5.93 14.29
C GLN A 26 15.38 4.55 13.82
N ASN A 27 15.65 4.26 12.55
CA ASN A 27 15.54 2.89 12.05
C ASN A 27 16.57 2.00 12.74
N PHE A 28 16.16 0.86 13.26
CA PHE A 28 17.02 -0.11 13.97
C PHE A 28 18.21 -0.61 13.13
N LYS A 29 18.14 -0.52 11.81
CA LYS A 29 19.26 -0.82 10.88
C LYS A 29 20.11 0.41 10.52
N GLY A 30 19.75 1.58 11.04
CA GLY A 30 20.44 2.84 10.80
C GLY A 30 19.84 3.70 9.69
N ALA A 31 20.22 4.97 9.68
CA ALA A 31 19.62 6.00 8.83
C ALA A 31 19.68 5.68 7.32
N LYS A 32 20.73 4.98 6.85
CA LYS A 32 20.87 4.62 5.43
C LYS A 32 19.75 3.71 4.90
N PHE A 33 19.01 3.05 5.78
CA PHE A 33 17.88 2.19 5.43
C PHE A 33 16.51 2.89 5.56
N GLN A 34 16.50 4.16 5.96
CA GLN A 34 15.27 4.95 5.93
C GLN A 34 14.97 5.37 4.50
N LEU A 35 13.74 5.10 4.06
CA LEU A 35 13.22 5.61 2.80
C LEU A 35 12.67 7.01 3.06
N LEU A 36 13.29 8.00 2.47
CA LEU A 36 12.95 9.41 2.64
C LEU A 36 12.30 9.95 1.35
N TRP A 37 11.75 11.16 1.41
CA TRP A 37 11.09 11.76 0.26
C TRP A 37 12.03 11.94 -0.95
N GLU A 38 13.32 12.17 -0.71
CA GLU A 38 14.33 12.30 -1.76
C GLU A 38 14.48 11.03 -2.60
N ASP A 39 14.21 9.87 -1.99
CA ASP A 39 14.25 8.59 -2.69
C ASP A 39 13.12 8.46 -3.72
N LEU A 40 11.96 9.11 -3.46
CA LEU A 40 10.82 9.09 -4.36
C LEU A 40 11.14 9.73 -5.72
N LEU A 41 12.07 10.69 -5.74
CA LEU A 41 12.52 11.37 -6.95
C LEU A 41 13.25 10.43 -7.92
N ASN A 42 13.78 9.32 -7.40
CA ASN A 42 14.56 8.35 -8.16
C ASN A 42 13.78 7.05 -8.43
N LEU A 43 12.46 7.10 -8.38
CA LEU A 43 11.62 5.93 -8.70
C LEU A 43 11.87 5.46 -10.14
N ARG A 44 12.19 4.18 -10.31
CA ARG A 44 12.54 3.53 -11.59
C ARG A 44 13.76 4.11 -12.30
N GLN A 45 14.57 4.89 -11.59
CA GLN A 45 15.87 5.32 -12.09
C GLN A 45 16.94 4.28 -11.75
N ASN A 46 18.05 4.30 -12.48
CA ASN A 46 19.21 3.44 -12.17
C ASN A 46 19.72 3.75 -10.76
N LYS A 47 19.85 2.72 -9.93
CA LYS A 47 20.18 2.81 -8.50
C LYS A 47 19.14 3.52 -7.62
N GLY A 48 17.95 3.83 -8.16
CA GLY A 48 16.84 4.36 -7.42
C GLY A 48 15.88 3.27 -6.91
N LEU A 49 14.67 3.67 -6.52
CA LEU A 49 13.65 2.73 -6.07
C LEU A 49 13.13 1.87 -7.22
N PRO A 50 13.02 0.54 -7.04
CA PRO A 50 12.46 -0.35 -8.06
C PRO A 50 10.97 -0.08 -8.30
N GLY A 51 10.47 -0.52 -9.46
CA GLY A 51 9.06 -0.35 -9.82
C GLY A 51 8.09 -1.15 -8.96
N HIS A 52 8.55 -2.26 -8.38
CA HIS A 52 7.85 -3.02 -7.35
C HIS A 52 8.59 -2.88 -6.03
N ALA A 53 7.84 -2.80 -4.92
CA ALA A 53 8.45 -2.81 -3.61
C ALA A 53 9.05 -4.20 -3.33
N GLU A 54 10.32 -4.22 -2.98
CA GLU A 54 11.12 -5.43 -2.81
C GLU A 54 11.70 -5.50 -1.39
N MET A 55 12.09 -6.70 -0.97
CA MET A 55 12.62 -6.94 0.39
C MET A 55 14.02 -6.35 0.61
N GLU A 56 14.60 -5.78 -0.39
CA GLU A 56 15.95 -5.21 -0.37
C GLU A 56 15.95 -3.68 -0.20
N GLY A 57 17.09 -3.13 0.12
CA GLY A 57 17.27 -1.68 0.21
C GLY A 57 16.50 -1.05 1.36
N LYS A 58 15.62 -0.10 1.03
CA LYS A 58 14.94 0.75 2.01
C LYS A 58 13.52 0.29 2.39
N THR A 59 13.05 -0.82 1.85
CA THR A 59 11.72 -1.40 2.14
C THR A 59 11.83 -2.58 3.10
N LEU A 60 12.33 -2.35 4.27
CA LEU A 60 12.71 -3.37 5.27
C LEU A 60 11.56 -4.24 5.78
N PHE A 61 10.34 -3.81 5.62
CA PHE A 61 9.15 -4.54 6.07
C PHE A 61 8.77 -5.68 5.12
N PHE A 62 9.18 -5.61 3.87
CA PHE A 62 8.93 -6.67 2.92
C PHE A 62 9.81 -7.89 3.21
N LYS A 63 9.23 -9.07 3.13
CA LYS A 63 9.90 -10.34 3.42
C LYS A 63 9.97 -11.25 2.21
N ALA A 64 9.40 -10.83 1.09
CA ALA A 64 9.47 -11.53 -0.18
C ALA A 64 9.41 -10.57 -1.36
N ASN A 65 10.07 -10.92 -2.43
CA ASN A 65 9.90 -10.30 -3.74
C ASN A 65 8.88 -11.13 -4.50
N THR A 66 7.86 -10.48 -5.04
CA THR A 66 6.85 -11.09 -5.90
C THR A 66 6.84 -10.39 -7.26
N GLY A 67 6.36 -11.05 -8.28
CA GLY A 67 6.19 -10.50 -9.62
C GLY A 67 4.84 -10.92 -10.16
N PRO A 68 4.60 -12.23 -10.40
CA PRO A 68 3.29 -12.71 -10.86
C PRO A 68 2.21 -12.46 -9.81
N SER A 69 1.04 -12.03 -10.26
CA SER A 69 -0.13 -11.84 -9.38
C SER A 69 -0.49 -13.13 -8.65
N GLY A 70 -0.90 -13.02 -7.40
CA GLY A 70 -1.34 -14.13 -6.56
C GLY A 70 -0.22 -14.98 -5.94
N HIS A 71 1.05 -14.76 -6.26
CA HIS A 71 2.16 -15.50 -5.67
C HIS A 71 2.51 -15.05 -4.24
N GLY A 72 2.11 -13.85 -3.85
CA GLY A 72 2.27 -13.35 -2.49
C GLY A 72 1.45 -14.13 -1.47
N SER A 73 0.26 -14.54 -1.84
CA SER A 73 -0.67 -15.28 -0.96
C SER A 73 -0.08 -16.59 -0.43
N PRO A 74 0.35 -17.55 -1.28
CA PRO A 74 0.94 -18.80 -0.80
C PRO A 74 2.25 -18.60 -0.06
N PHE A 75 3.06 -17.59 -0.44
CA PHE A 75 4.27 -17.25 0.30
C PHE A 75 3.94 -16.79 1.73
N ALA A 76 2.97 -15.89 1.88
CA ALA A 76 2.55 -15.41 3.19
C ALA A 76 1.96 -16.53 4.06
N ALA A 77 1.17 -17.43 3.47
CA ALA A 77 0.64 -18.60 4.17
C ALA A 77 1.76 -19.56 4.62
N GLY A 78 2.75 -19.80 3.76
CA GLY A 78 3.93 -20.59 4.12
C GLY A 78 4.74 -19.98 5.25
N ALA A 79 4.93 -18.65 5.25
CA ALA A 79 5.58 -17.93 6.33
C ALA A 79 4.79 -18.03 7.66
N ALA A 80 3.46 -17.87 7.60
CA ALA A 80 2.59 -18.01 8.76
C ALA A 80 2.63 -19.44 9.34
N LEU A 81 2.63 -20.44 8.48
CA LEU A 81 2.75 -21.85 8.87
C LEU A 81 4.11 -22.13 9.53
N ALA A 82 5.20 -21.63 8.95
CA ALA A 82 6.54 -21.79 9.51
C ALA A 82 6.64 -21.18 10.90
N LEU A 83 6.11 -19.97 11.12
CA LEU A 83 6.05 -19.32 12.42
C LEU A 83 5.23 -20.13 13.42
N LYS A 84 4.08 -20.67 12.98
CA LYS A 84 3.24 -21.55 13.82
C LYS A 84 4.02 -22.78 14.31
N TYR A 85 4.72 -23.47 13.40
CA TYR A 85 5.53 -24.63 13.76
C TYR A 85 6.77 -24.29 14.62
N ALA A 86 7.28 -23.08 14.49
CA ALA A 86 8.35 -22.57 15.34
C ALA A 86 7.87 -22.14 16.75
N GLY A 87 6.58 -22.24 17.05
CA GLY A 87 6.00 -21.80 18.32
C GLY A 87 5.83 -20.29 18.45
N ALA A 88 5.84 -19.57 17.34
CA ALA A 88 5.74 -18.10 17.28
C ALA A 88 4.42 -17.64 16.60
N SER A 89 3.30 -18.27 16.95
CA SER A 89 1.98 -17.96 16.36
C SER A 89 1.45 -16.57 16.70
N GLU A 90 2.02 -15.90 17.70
CA GLU A 90 1.73 -14.51 18.04
C GLU A 90 2.26 -13.52 16.98
N VAL A 91 3.28 -13.91 16.22
CA VAL A 91 3.84 -13.10 15.12
C VAL A 91 2.90 -13.14 13.94
N LYS A 92 2.35 -11.98 13.58
CA LYS A 92 1.42 -11.85 12.46
C LYS A 92 2.18 -11.73 11.13
N VAL A 93 1.64 -12.39 10.12
CA VAL A 93 2.08 -12.25 8.73
C VAL A 93 1.01 -11.46 7.97
N PHE A 94 1.39 -10.30 7.48
CA PHE A 94 0.53 -9.42 6.71
C PHE A 94 0.81 -9.57 5.21
N ALA A 95 -0.23 -9.86 4.44
CA ALA A 95 -0.19 -9.89 2.98
C ALA A 95 -1.06 -8.78 2.42
N PHE A 96 -0.51 -7.94 1.55
CA PHE A 96 -1.24 -6.90 0.84
C PHE A 96 -1.47 -7.35 -0.59
N GLU A 97 -2.73 -7.44 -1.00
CA GLU A 97 -3.10 -7.94 -2.31
C GLU A 97 -4.29 -7.13 -2.87
N GLY A 98 -4.36 -7.03 -4.18
CA GLY A 98 -5.58 -6.59 -4.86
C GLY A 98 -6.42 -7.80 -5.27
N GLU A 99 -7.69 -7.60 -5.58
CA GLU A 99 -8.59 -8.67 -6.03
C GLU A 99 -8.05 -9.41 -7.27
N GLY A 100 -7.26 -8.73 -8.09
CA GLY A 100 -6.59 -9.36 -9.22
C GLY A 100 -5.69 -10.54 -8.87
N GLY A 101 -5.05 -10.50 -7.72
CA GLY A 101 -4.23 -11.59 -7.22
C GLY A 101 -5.04 -12.84 -6.88
N PHE A 102 -6.29 -12.65 -6.48
CA PHE A 102 -7.17 -13.75 -6.09
C PHE A 102 -7.86 -14.45 -7.28
N THR A 103 -7.64 -14.00 -8.51
CA THR A 103 -8.08 -14.73 -9.71
C THR A 103 -7.22 -15.94 -10.03
N THR A 104 -6.08 -16.10 -9.38
CA THR A 104 -5.13 -17.18 -9.65
C THR A 104 -5.45 -18.44 -8.85
N GLY A 105 -5.19 -19.61 -9.42
CA GLY A 105 -5.44 -20.90 -8.75
C GLY A 105 -4.68 -21.05 -7.43
N ALA A 106 -3.42 -20.60 -7.38
CA ALA A 106 -2.60 -20.65 -6.16
C ALA A 106 -3.20 -19.86 -4.98
N SER A 107 -3.86 -18.73 -5.25
CA SER A 107 -4.57 -17.98 -4.22
C SER A 107 -5.80 -18.71 -3.70
N HIS A 108 -6.58 -19.35 -4.59
CA HIS A 108 -7.72 -20.16 -4.19
C HIS A 108 -7.33 -21.36 -3.34
N GLU A 109 -6.28 -22.08 -3.74
CA GLU A 109 -5.72 -23.18 -2.93
C GLU A 109 -5.26 -22.69 -1.56
N THR A 110 -4.65 -21.51 -1.49
CA THR A 110 -4.20 -20.91 -0.24
C THR A 110 -5.36 -20.52 0.65
N ILE A 111 -6.41 -19.89 0.11
CA ILE A 111 -7.61 -19.50 0.87
C ILE A 111 -8.24 -20.75 1.49
N ASN A 112 -8.39 -21.81 0.69
CA ASN A 112 -8.97 -23.08 1.15
C ASN A 112 -8.10 -23.75 2.23
N SER A 113 -6.79 -23.78 2.05
CA SER A 113 -5.86 -24.48 2.95
C SER A 113 -5.63 -23.76 4.26
N ALA A 114 -5.62 -22.42 4.25
CA ALA A 114 -5.24 -21.60 5.41
C ALA A 114 -6.14 -21.85 6.62
N TRP A 115 -7.42 -22.08 6.39
CA TRP A 115 -8.36 -22.44 7.46
C TRP A 115 -8.05 -23.84 8.02
N GLY A 116 -7.88 -24.83 7.15
CA GLY A 116 -7.57 -26.21 7.57
C GLY A 116 -6.23 -26.33 8.31
N LEU A 117 -5.26 -25.47 7.99
CA LEU A 117 -3.97 -25.37 8.67
C LEU A 117 -4.04 -24.50 9.95
N GLY A 118 -5.16 -23.85 10.22
CA GLY A 118 -5.36 -23.02 11.39
C GLY A 118 -4.39 -21.82 11.44
N LEU A 119 -4.26 -21.08 10.33
CA LEU A 119 -3.31 -19.97 10.22
C LEU A 119 -3.90 -18.66 10.77
N GLY A 120 -4.27 -18.60 12.04
CA GLY A 120 -4.82 -17.39 12.66
C GLY A 120 -3.84 -16.24 12.79
N ASN A 121 -2.57 -16.46 12.49
CA ASN A 121 -1.54 -15.45 12.37
C ASN A 121 -1.39 -14.88 10.94
N LEU A 122 -2.15 -15.38 9.96
CA LEU A 122 -2.21 -14.86 8.60
C LEU A 122 -3.31 -13.82 8.49
N VAL A 123 -2.98 -12.63 8.00
CA VAL A 123 -3.92 -11.52 7.80
C VAL A 123 -3.72 -10.96 6.40
N TYR A 124 -4.77 -10.96 5.60
CA TYR A 124 -4.79 -10.29 4.30
C TYR A 124 -5.37 -8.89 4.42
N PHE A 125 -4.69 -7.94 3.78
CA PHE A 125 -5.21 -6.61 3.49
C PHE A 125 -5.55 -6.55 2.01
N LEU A 126 -6.84 -6.48 1.71
CA LEU A 126 -7.37 -6.57 0.37
C LEU A 126 -7.79 -5.19 -0.14
N ASP A 127 -7.13 -4.72 -1.19
CA ASP A 127 -7.56 -3.56 -1.95
C ASP A 127 -8.64 -3.98 -2.96
N TRP A 128 -9.89 -3.72 -2.59
CA TRP A 128 -11.06 -4.06 -3.39
C TRP A 128 -11.49 -2.86 -4.22
N ASN A 129 -10.85 -2.67 -5.38
CA ASN A 129 -11.03 -1.49 -6.22
C ASN A 129 -11.72 -1.77 -7.56
N ASP A 130 -12.08 -2.99 -7.82
CA ASP A 130 -12.78 -3.48 -9.02
C ASP A 130 -11.97 -3.39 -10.33
N PHE A 131 -10.68 -3.06 -10.29
CA PHE A 131 -9.86 -2.93 -11.49
C PHE A 131 -8.51 -3.62 -11.40
N GLY A 132 -8.24 -4.48 -12.38
CA GLY A 132 -6.93 -5.04 -12.65
C GLY A 132 -6.09 -4.15 -13.57
N ILE A 133 -5.35 -4.82 -14.46
CA ILE A 133 -4.55 -4.20 -15.52
C ILE A 133 -5.38 -3.93 -16.77
N ASP A 134 -6.42 -4.74 -16.98
CA ASP A 134 -7.33 -4.65 -18.13
C ASP A 134 -8.41 -3.58 -17.91
N ASP A 135 -9.07 -3.18 -18.99
CA ASP A 135 -10.12 -2.17 -18.94
C ASP A 135 -11.45 -2.69 -18.36
N ARG A 136 -11.57 -4.01 -18.22
CA ARG A 136 -12.79 -4.63 -17.66
C ARG A 136 -12.73 -4.65 -16.13
N PRO A 137 -13.81 -4.24 -15.47
CA PRO A 137 -13.91 -4.37 -14.01
C PRO A 137 -13.95 -5.84 -13.59
N PHE A 138 -13.37 -6.17 -12.42
CA PHE A 138 -13.38 -7.53 -11.89
C PHE A 138 -14.79 -8.06 -11.66
N SER A 139 -15.71 -7.22 -11.23
CA SER A 139 -17.13 -7.57 -11.06
C SER A 139 -17.80 -8.09 -12.34
N SER A 140 -17.23 -7.81 -13.51
CA SER A 140 -17.69 -8.36 -14.79
C SER A 140 -17.06 -9.73 -15.15
N ILE A 141 -16.06 -10.16 -14.39
CA ILE A 141 -15.26 -11.37 -14.68
C ILE A 141 -15.42 -12.38 -13.55
N MET A 142 -15.47 -11.91 -12.31
CA MET A 142 -15.55 -12.76 -11.12
C MET A 142 -16.78 -12.41 -10.29
N TYR A 143 -17.49 -13.43 -9.89
CA TYR A 143 -18.67 -13.30 -9.04
C TYR A 143 -18.28 -13.25 -7.56
N GLY A 144 -18.96 -12.44 -6.80
CA GLY A 144 -18.93 -12.44 -5.34
C GLY A 144 -18.28 -11.22 -4.72
N THR A 145 -18.41 -11.17 -3.42
CA THR A 145 -17.85 -10.16 -2.52
C THR A 145 -16.65 -10.76 -1.75
N PRO A 146 -15.87 -9.97 -1.01
CA PRO A 146 -14.85 -10.53 -0.12
C PRO A 146 -15.40 -11.58 0.85
N ASN A 147 -16.65 -11.39 1.34
CA ASN A 147 -17.28 -12.36 2.21
C ASN A 147 -17.64 -13.66 1.49
N ASP A 148 -18.06 -13.59 0.24
CA ASP A 148 -18.32 -14.79 -0.57
C ASP A 148 -17.04 -15.58 -0.84
N TRP A 149 -15.92 -14.90 -1.04
CA TRP A 149 -14.65 -15.54 -1.36
C TRP A 149 -13.94 -16.12 -0.13
N PHE A 150 -13.92 -15.39 0.96
CA PHE A 150 -13.16 -15.76 2.17
C PHE A 150 -14.04 -16.36 3.25
N GLY A 151 -15.22 -15.79 3.50
CA GLY A 151 -16.15 -16.26 4.52
C GLY A 151 -16.65 -17.67 4.23
N SER A 152 -16.87 -18.03 2.96
CA SER A 152 -17.26 -19.39 2.54
C SER A 152 -16.18 -20.45 2.84
N HIS A 153 -14.94 -20.02 3.06
CA HIS A 153 -13.82 -20.88 3.45
C HIS A 153 -13.47 -20.77 4.95
N GLY A 154 -14.34 -20.16 5.74
CA GLY A 154 -14.19 -20.07 7.20
C GLY A 154 -13.24 -18.99 7.68
N TRP A 155 -12.85 -18.04 6.85
CA TRP A 155 -12.06 -16.89 7.26
C TRP A 155 -12.92 -15.87 8.01
N HIS A 156 -12.31 -15.15 8.93
CA HIS A 156 -12.91 -13.94 9.47
C HIS A 156 -12.74 -12.79 8.48
N VAL A 157 -13.86 -12.17 8.10
CA VAL A 157 -13.91 -11.11 7.09
C VAL A 157 -14.46 -9.85 7.73
N GLU A 158 -13.71 -8.78 7.67
CA GLU A 158 -14.16 -7.44 8.03
C GLU A 158 -13.65 -6.46 6.97
N GLY A 159 -14.23 -5.27 6.91
CA GLY A 159 -13.73 -4.27 5.97
C GLY A 159 -14.48 -2.97 5.99
N ALA A 160 -14.05 -2.06 5.13
CA ALA A 160 -14.66 -0.77 4.90
C ALA A 160 -15.30 -0.74 3.52
N GLU A 161 -16.60 -0.47 3.46
CA GLU A 161 -17.34 -0.23 2.22
C GLU A 161 -16.95 1.11 1.57
N ASP A 162 -16.43 2.03 2.37
CA ASP A 162 -15.71 3.22 1.92
C ASP A 162 -14.29 3.16 2.49
N GLY A 163 -13.33 2.81 1.64
CA GLY A 163 -11.89 2.73 2.01
C GLY A 163 -11.23 4.08 2.28
N GLU A 164 -11.99 5.18 2.23
CA GLU A 164 -11.53 6.51 2.59
C GLU A 164 -12.10 6.98 3.93
N ASP A 165 -13.05 6.24 4.45
CA ASP A 165 -13.59 6.44 5.78
C ASP A 165 -12.67 5.78 6.82
N TRP A 166 -11.88 6.62 7.51
CA TRP A 166 -10.95 6.19 8.53
C TRP A 166 -11.63 5.50 9.72
N ASP A 167 -12.87 5.89 10.05
CA ASP A 167 -13.61 5.27 11.14
C ASP A 167 -13.98 3.83 10.79
N GLN A 168 -14.46 3.58 9.58
CA GLN A 168 -14.75 2.22 9.10
C GLN A 168 -13.48 1.36 9.08
N LEU A 169 -12.36 1.91 8.56
CA LEU A 169 -11.08 1.20 8.54
C LEU A 169 -10.61 0.82 9.94
N VAL A 170 -10.57 1.78 10.86
CA VAL A 170 -10.12 1.55 12.23
C VAL A 170 -11.02 0.54 12.95
N GLN A 171 -12.34 0.62 12.76
CA GLN A 171 -13.28 -0.34 13.32
C GLN A 171 -13.04 -1.76 12.77
N ALA A 172 -12.84 -1.91 11.46
CA ALA A 172 -12.56 -3.21 10.84
C ALA A 172 -11.25 -3.81 11.38
N TYR A 173 -10.19 -3.00 11.49
CA TYR A 173 -8.92 -3.43 12.08
C TYR A 173 -9.08 -3.87 13.54
N HIS A 174 -9.74 -3.04 14.35
CA HIS A 174 -9.93 -3.34 15.78
C HIS A 174 -10.76 -4.62 15.96
N LYS A 175 -11.86 -4.73 15.25
CA LYS A 175 -12.75 -5.88 15.32
C LYS A 175 -12.05 -7.19 14.95
N LEU A 176 -11.23 -7.17 13.91
CA LEU A 176 -10.58 -8.38 13.41
C LEU A 176 -9.29 -8.74 14.14
N LEU A 177 -8.50 -7.76 14.53
CA LEU A 177 -7.18 -7.99 15.13
C LEU A 177 -7.20 -8.00 16.67
N VAL A 178 -8.21 -7.38 17.28
CA VAL A 178 -8.32 -7.27 18.74
C VAL A 178 -9.49 -8.08 19.29
N GLU A 179 -10.72 -7.85 18.80
CA GLU A 179 -11.91 -8.51 19.33
C GLU A 179 -12.04 -9.96 18.83
N ASN A 180 -11.82 -10.21 17.56
CA ASN A 180 -11.90 -11.54 16.92
C ASN A 180 -10.53 -12.15 16.69
N ALA A 181 -9.68 -12.09 17.68
CA ALA A 181 -8.29 -12.54 17.60
C ALA A 181 -8.14 -14.06 17.72
N ASP A 182 -9.08 -14.87 17.20
CA ASP A 182 -8.96 -16.33 17.22
C ASP A 182 -7.61 -16.76 16.60
N PRO A 183 -6.79 -17.50 17.35
CA PRO A 183 -5.45 -17.88 16.93
C PRO A 183 -5.42 -18.93 15.80
N ASN A 184 -6.56 -19.52 15.47
CA ASN A 184 -6.66 -20.57 14.45
C ASN A 184 -7.40 -20.15 13.18
N ILE A 185 -8.07 -19.00 13.18
CA ILE A 185 -8.86 -18.54 12.03
C ILE A 185 -8.10 -17.47 11.28
N PRO A 186 -7.77 -17.69 9.98
CA PRO A 186 -7.15 -16.68 9.14
C PRO A 186 -8.09 -15.51 8.90
N LYS A 187 -7.54 -14.35 8.60
CA LYS A 187 -8.26 -13.07 8.59
C LYS A 187 -8.06 -12.32 7.30
N VAL A 188 -9.10 -11.62 6.85
CA VAL A 188 -9.02 -10.66 5.75
C VAL A 188 -9.71 -9.37 6.12
N ILE A 189 -9.03 -8.27 5.87
CA ILE A 189 -9.56 -6.91 5.97
C ILE A 189 -9.60 -6.34 4.56
N PHE A 190 -10.78 -6.07 4.04
CA PHE A 190 -10.92 -5.43 2.74
C PHE A 190 -11.16 -3.94 2.88
N SER A 191 -10.70 -3.18 1.89
CA SER A 191 -10.97 -1.77 1.73
C SER A 191 -11.52 -1.54 0.33
N LYS A 192 -12.77 -1.11 0.24
CA LYS A 192 -13.37 -0.78 -1.05
C LYS A 192 -12.86 0.59 -1.48
N THR A 193 -11.99 0.60 -2.45
CA THR A 193 -11.31 1.80 -2.89
C THR A 193 -11.63 2.13 -4.34
N ARG A 194 -11.11 3.24 -4.83
CA ARG A 194 -11.21 3.64 -6.23
C ARG A 194 -9.82 3.78 -6.82
N LYS A 195 -9.49 2.91 -7.77
CA LYS A 195 -8.19 2.89 -8.41
C LYS A 195 -7.88 4.19 -9.13
N GLY A 196 -6.69 4.76 -8.88
CA GLY A 196 -6.27 6.00 -9.53
C GLY A 196 -7.03 7.24 -9.08
N ARG A 197 -7.70 7.19 -7.94
CA ARG A 197 -8.48 8.31 -7.41
C ARG A 197 -7.71 9.62 -7.41
N GLY A 198 -8.33 10.67 -7.96
CA GLY A 198 -7.74 11.98 -8.07
C GLY A 198 -6.68 12.12 -9.18
N TYR A 199 -6.43 11.06 -9.95
CA TYR A 199 -5.48 11.09 -11.05
C TYR A 199 -6.19 11.29 -12.40
N HIS A 200 -7.15 12.17 -12.44
CA HIS A 200 -7.86 12.69 -13.59
C HIS A 200 -8.41 11.61 -14.54
N VAL A 201 -7.91 11.51 -15.78
CA VAL A 201 -8.39 10.53 -16.77
C VAL A 201 -8.13 9.07 -16.39
N TYR A 202 -7.27 8.84 -15.41
CA TYR A 202 -6.97 7.49 -14.88
C TYR A 202 -7.74 7.17 -13.60
N ASP A 203 -8.58 8.09 -13.14
CA ASP A 203 -9.45 7.86 -12.01
C ASP A 203 -10.48 6.77 -12.37
N ASN A 204 -10.56 5.76 -11.52
CA ASN A 204 -11.41 4.58 -11.69
C ASN A 204 -11.16 3.84 -13.01
N LYS A 205 -9.90 3.76 -13.45
CA LYS A 205 -9.47 3.03 -14.64
C LYS A 205 -8.32 2.10 -14.34
N SER A 206 -7.99 1.26 -15.32
CA SER A 206 -6.87 0.34 -15.25
C SER A 206 -5.51 1.05 -15.25
N HIS A 207 -4.42 0.31 -15.39
CA HIS A 207 -3.07 0.84 -15.44
C HIS A 207 -2.88 1.85 -16.57
N GLY A 208 -2.79 3.13 -16.24
CA GLY A 208 -2.43 4.17 -17.16
C GLY A 208 -0.94 4.50 -17.13
N ALA A 209 -0.42 5.05 -18.21
CA ALA A 209 0.87 5.73 -18.19
C ALA A 209 0.74 7.05 -17.41
N ALA A 210 1.81 7.44 -16.72
CA ALA A 210 1.85 8.76 -16.11
C ALA A 210 1.69 9.85 -17.16
N HIS A 211 1.08 10.97 -16.78
CA HIS A 211 1.03 12.14 -17.66
C HIS A 211 2.43 12.60 -18.03
N SER A 212 2.63 12.95 -19.28
CA SER A 212 3.87 13.60 -19.69
C SER A 212 4.02 14.92 -18.94
N ARG A 213 5.20 15.17 -18.41
CA ARG A 213 5.51 16.42 -17.71
C ARG A 213 5.16 17.62 -18.59
N ASN A 214 4.52 18.62 -18.02
CA ASN A 214 4.06 19.83 -18.70
C ASN A 214 2.98 19.62 -19.79
N SER A 215 2.37 18.42 -19.87
CA SER A 215 1.18 18.23 -20.69
C SER A 215 -0.04 18.92 -20.09
N GLU A 216 -1.07 19.12 -20.88
CA GLU A 216 -2.35 19.67 -20.40
C GLU A 216 -2.93 18.86 -19.23
N LEU A 217 -2.92 17.53 -19.35
CA LEU A 217 -3.39 16.63 -18.29
C LEU A 217 -2.52 16.70 -17.02
N PHE A 218 -1.21 16.88 -17.16
CA PHE A 218 -0.32 17.09 -16.04
C PHE A 218 -0.71 18.36 -15.24
N TRP A 219 -0.92 19.47 -15.94
CA TRP A 219 -1.30 20.73 -15.29
C TRP A 219 -2.68 20.65 -14.66
N LYS A 220 -3.63 20.03 -15.35
CA LYS A 220 -4.98 19.86 -14.82
C LYS A 220 -5.01 18.98 -13.57
N THR A 221 -4.22 17.92 -13.53
CA THR A 221 -4.08 17.09 -12.31
C THR A 221 -3.50 17.89 -11.15
N LYS A 222 -2.51 18.74 -11.42
CA LYS A 222 -1.96 19.63 -10.40
C LYS A 222 -2.96 20.70 -9.95
N GLU A 223 -3.78 21.24 -10.83
CA GLU A 223 -4.84 22.19 -10.52
C GLU A 223 -5.89 21.58 -9.58
N ASP A 224 -6.37 20.38 -9.91
CA ASP A 224 -7.32 19.64 -9.09
C ASP A 224 -6.76 19.41 -7.67
N PHE A 225 -5.48 19.05 -7.58
CA PHE A 225 -4.79 18.83 -6.33
C PHE A 225 -4.60 20.14 -5.53
N SER A 226 -4.18 21.21 -6.20
CA SER A 226 -4.04 22.56 -5.64
C SER A 226 -5.35 23.03 -5.02
N ASN A 227 -6.44 22.92 -5.79
CA ASN A 227 -7.77 23.33 -5.34
C ASN A 227 -8.27 22.51 -4.15
N LYS A 228 -8.04 21.19 -4.17
CA LYS A 228 -8.49 20.29 -3.10
C LYS A 228 -7.76 20.51 -1.79
N TYR A 229 -6.47 20.77 -1.83
CA TYR A 229 -5.61 20.81 -0.65
C TYR A 229 -5.11 22.23 -0.32
N ASN A 230 -5.52 23.24 -1.09
CA ASN A 230 -5.09 24.64 -0.97
C ASN A 230 -3.56 24.77 -0.99
N ILE A 231 -2.92 24.14 -1.99
CA ILE A 231 -1.47 24.13 -2.18
C ILE A 231 -1.12 24.91 -3.45
N ASP A 232 -0.28 25.92 -3.33
CA ASP A 232 0.25 26.66 -4.47
C ASP A 232 1.48 25.94 -5.05
N PHE A 233 1.38 25.49 -6.30
CA PHE A 233 2.52 24.93 -7.00
C PHE A 233 3.32 26.02 -7.72
N GLN A 234 4.61 26.08 -7.43
CA GLN A 234 5.53 27.00 -8.12
C GLN A 234 5.58 26.67 -9.62
N GLY A 235 5.58 27.72 -10.45
CA GLY A 235 5.61 27.57 -11.89
C GLY A 235 4.37 26.88 -12.49
N PHE A 236 3.23 26.97 -11.80
CA PHE A 236 1.98 26.41 -12.28
C PHE A 236 1.60 26.99 -13.66
N GLY A 237 1.44 26.09 -14.64
CA GLY A 237 1.16 26.48 -16.04
C GLY A 237 2.35 27.06 -16.80
N ASP A 238 3.47 27.32 -16.16
CA ASP A 238 4.69 27.83 -16.78
C ASP A 238 5.74 26.74 -16.93
N THR A 239 5.90 26.25 -18.17
CA THR A 239 6.86 25.18 -18.47
C THR A 239 8.32 25.57 -18.23
N ALA A 240 8.65 26.86 -18.33
CA ALA A 240 10.01 27.36 -18.11
C ALA A 240 10.34 27.43 -16.61
N ALA A 241 9.35 27.77 -15.78
CA ALA A 241 9.49 27.83 -14.33
C ALA A 241 9.34 26.45 -13.65
N ASN A 242 8.71 25.48 -14.32
CA ASN A 242 8.54 24.10 -13.81
C ASN A 242 9.81 23.27 -14.02
N THR A 243 10.91 23.71 -13.50
CA THR A 243 12.20 23.01 -13.54
C THR A 243 12.23 21.84 -12.55
N TRP A 244 13.14 20.89 -12.75
CA TRP A 244 13.34 19.79 -11.81
C TRP A 244 13.78 20.31 -10.45
N GLU A 245 14.75 21.22 -10.43
CA GLU A 245 15.28 21.84 -9.22
C GLU A 245 14.20 22.56 -8.44
N GLY A 246 13.38 23.37 -9.12
CA GLY A 246 12.28 24.10 -8.47
C GLY A 246 11.23 23.16 -7.87
N GLN A 247 10.95 22.02 -8.49
CA GLN A 247 10.03 21.01 -7.92
C GLN A 247 10.63 20.29 -6.71
N VAL A 248 11.93 20.01 -6.72
CA VAL A 248 12.65 19.44 -5.57
C VAL A 248 12.62 20.39 -4.39
N ASP A 249 12.91 21.66 -4.61
CA ASP A 249 12.90 22.70 -3.56
C ASP A 249 11.50 22.89 -2.99
N GLN A 250 10.48 22.88 -3.84
CA GLN A 250 9.09 22.95 -3.38
C GLN A 250 8.70 21.73 -2.55
N ALA A 251 9.05 20.52 -3.00
CA ALA A 251 8.76 19.30 -2.24
C ALA A 251 9.42 19.34 -0.86
N LYS A 252 10.67 19.79 -0.79
CA LYS A 252 11.40 19.97 0.46
C LYS A 252 10.67 20.96 1.39
N SER A 253 10.31 22.13 0.88
CA SER A 253 9.57 23.14 1.66
C SER A 253 8.23 22.62 2.17
N MET A 254 7.49 21.86 1.36
CA MET A 254 6.23 21.24 1.78
C MET A 254 6.44 20.25 2.92
N PHE A 255 7.44 19.37 2.85
CA PHE A 255 7.76 18.45 3.94
C PHE A 255 8.19 19.18 5.21
N GLU A 256 9.02 20.22 5.11
CA GLU A 256 9.43 21.05 6.24
C GLU A 256 8.21 21.72 6.90
N THR A 257 7.24 22.21 6.11
CA THR A 257 6.03 22.84 6.64
C THR A 257 5.08 21.84 7.31
N VAL A 258 4.89 20.66 6.71
CA VAL A 258 3.98 19.65 7.26
C VAL A 258 4.48 19.06 8.56
N PHE A 259 5.80 18.98 8.75
CA PHE A 259 6.40 18.31 9.91
C PHE A 259 7.03 19.28 10.95
N SER A 260 6.96 20.59 10.73
CA SER A 260 7.40 21.58 11.72
C SER A 260 6.39 21.72 12.86
#